data_e2683eb1e6d058f2505eb28059db7833
#
_entry.id   e2683eb1e6d058f2505eb28059db7833
#
_cell.length_a   1.000
_cell.length_b   1.000
_cell.length_c   1.000
_cell.angle_alpha   90.00
_cell.angle_beta   90.00
_cell.angle_gamma   90.00
#
_symmetry.space_group_name_H-M   'P 1'
#
loop_
_entity.id
_entity.type
_entity.pdbx_description
1 polymer ?
#
loop_
_entity_poly.entity_id
_entity_poly.type
_entity_poly.pdbx_seq_one_letter_code
_entity_poly.pdbx_strand_id
1 'polypeptide(L)'
;MIVQTDAGKVAGVLCKGAHVFWGIPYAAPANGNRRFKPPAPPLPWLGIKDCRHVGTIAPQNVGAQSSNTTLVQSEDCLHLNVWTSGSDKELKPVLVFIHGGGFISGSGADSDGSRYVVEDGLVYVSINYRLGVLGFLHLEDILGEEYMTSGNNGMLDIVFALEWVQRNISAFGGDPERVTVSGASAGAKCTASLYVMEAAQGLFCRAIAQSGATQAIRDRSTANVTTLRILEKLGLSSDPGRLLKLPFEQLIEAQSAVGCGTSRNLHMFGPVADGRIIPLKPLSKLANREKMPPMLIGTNEDESTIFIHNDIELQSPNPVTLERFFGRNASTIWEAYLCYSETMSDADAWRTILTEHLYTVGAIQFANALASSGTPVWMYRLRSGGVLGATHGYESSLIHFANSSHPVPVHLTNDPHTIPTEQYELARNMRKSWLTYIRHGNPNSDALPVWPTYNNECSTMVLDKVSYVQENMPQPAGIGVHHQVWRILDADD
;
A
#
# COMPACT_ATOMS: atom_id res chain seq x y z
N MET A 1 27.51 -10.37 -8.31
CA MET A 1 26.77 -11.62 -8.58
C MET A 1 26.05 -11.49 -9.92
N ILE A 2 25.97 -12.59 -10.70
CA ILE A 2 25.18 -12.65 -11.94
C ILE A 2 24.13 -13.73 -11.78
N VAL A 3 22.89 -13.44 -12.15
CA VAL A 3 21.75 -14.37 -12.03
C VAL A 3 21.05 -14.46 -13.38
N GLN A 4 20.60 -15.66 -13.76
CA GLN A 4 19.76 -15.90 -14.94
C GLN A 4 18.30 -15.76 -14.57
N THR A 5 17.58 -14.88 -15.26
CA THR A 5 16.11 -14.77 -15.23
C THR A 5 15.51 -15.36 -16.51
N ASP A 6 14.19 -15.48 -16.55
CA ASP A 6 13.46 -15.92 -17.76
C ASP A 6 13.69 -14.98 -18.98
N ALA A 7 13.93 -13.69 -18.74
CA ALA A 7 14.16 -12.70 -19.81
C ALA A 7 15.63 -12.51 -20.18
N GLY A 8 16.59 -12.91 -19.33
CA GLY A 8 18.03 -12.74 -19.58
C GLY A 8 18.86 -12.69 -18.30
N LYS A 9 20.16 -12.50 -18.42
CA LYS A 9 21.08 -12.39 -17.27
C LYS A 9 21.07 -10.98 -16.69
N VAL A 10 21.17 -10.88 -15.35
CA VAL A 10 21.27 -9.61 -14.61
C VAL A 10 22.52 -9.63 -13.72
N ALA A 11 23.21 -8.49 -13.61
CA ALA A 11 24.34 -8.32 -12.71
C ALA A 11 23.97 -7.38 -11.56
N GLY A 12 24.08 -7.87 -10.31
CA GLY A 12 23.92 -7.10 -9.09
C GLY A 12 25.26 -6.72 -8.45
N VAL A 13 25.18 -5.93 -7.39
CA VAL A 13 26.29 -5.42 -6.60
C VAL A 13 26.22 -5.94 -5.16
N LEU A 14 27.36 -6.07 -4.48
CA LEU A 14 27.39 -6.31 -3.03
C LEU A 14 27.29 -4.96 -2.31
N CYS A 15 26.25 -4.79 -1.51
CA CYS A 15 25.99 -3.58 -0.76
C CYS A 15 25.50 -3.93 0.65
N LYS A 16 26.08 -3.35 1.70
CA LYS A 16 25.71 -3.58 3.11
C LYS A 16 25.61 -5.07 3.49
N GLY A 17 26.46 -5.91 2.92
CA GLY A 17 26.48 -7.35 3.20
C GLY A 17 25.46 -8.20 2.42
N ALA A 18 24.60 -7.60 1.61
CA ALA A 18 23.68 -8.28 0.71
C ALA A 18 24.05 -8.08 -0.75
N HIS A 19 23.76 -9.05 -1.61
CA HIS A 19 23.76 -8.84 -3.06
C HIS A 19 22.46 -8.12 -3.43
N VAL A 20 22.58 -6.98 -4.10
CA VAL A 20 21.46 -6.15 -4.52
C VAL A 20 21.39 -6.08 -6.04
N PHE A 21 20.21 -6.30 -6.57
CA PHE A 21 19.89 -6.14 -7.99
C PHE A 21 18.84 -5.05 -8.10
N TRP A 22 19.22 -3.90 -8.63
CA TRP A 22 18.35 -2.76 -8.82
C TRP A 22 17.75 -2.72 -10.22
N GLY A 23 16.49 -2.32 -10.34
CA GLY A 23 15.89 -2.01 -11.64
C GLY A 23 15.77 -3.21 -12.58
N ILE A 24 15.49 -4.41 -12.08
CA ILE A 24 15.20 -5.56 -12.93
C ILE A 24 13.85 -5.34 -13.60
N PRO A 25 13.75 -5.29 -14.96
CA PRO A 25 12.47 -5.13 -15.62
C PRO A 25 11.66 -6.42 -15.49
N TYR A 26 10.47 -6.32 -14.88
CA TYR A 26 9.51 -7.42 -14.81
C TYR A 26 8.46 -7.34 -15.93
N ALA A 27 8.30 -6.17 -16.56
CA ALA A 27 7.40 -5.95 -17.69
C ALA A 27 8.05 -5.04 -18.74
N ALA A 28 7.47 -5.00 -19.92
CA ALA A 28 7.84 -4.07 -20.97
C ALA A 28 7.47 -2.63 -20.59
N PRO A 29 8.15 -1.60 -21.12
CA PRO A 29 7.80 -0.20 -20.93
C PRO A 29 6.33 0.09 -21.20
N ALA A 30 5.67 0.81 -20.28
CA ALA A 30 4.23 1.14 -20.35
C ALA A 30 3.98 2.48 -21.08
N ASN A 31 4.83 2.85 -22.03
CA ASN A 31 4.79 4.09 -22.80
C ASN A 31 4.19 3.92 -24.21
N GLY A 32 4.01 5.01 -24.94
CA GLY A 32 3.55 5.03 -26.31
C GLY A 32 2.21 4.28 -26.46
N ASN A 33 2.17 3.30 -27.36
CA ASN A 33 0.96 2.50 -27.62
C ASN A 33 0.57 1.57 -26.44
N ARG A 34 1.41 1.44 -25.42
CA ARG A 34 1.13 0.66 -24.20
C ARG A 34 0.63 1.52 -23.04
N ARG A 35 0.65 2.86 -23.19
CA ARG A 35 0.11 3.75 -22.16
C ARG A 35 -1.37 3.42 -21.91
N PHE A 36 -1.75 3.37 -20.62
CA PHE A 36 -3.09 3.00 -20.13
C PHE A 36 -3.56 1.58 -20.46
N LYS A 37 -2.66 0.70 -20.93
CA LYS A 37 -2.94 -0.72 -21.20
C LYS A 37 -2.32 -1.61 -20.12
N PRO A 38 -2.78 -2.87 -20.01
CA PRO A 38 -2.20 -3.82 -19.05
C PRO A 38 -0.71 -4.03 -19.30
N PRO A 39 0.07 -4.45 -18.27
CA PRO A 39 1.47 -4.80 -18.45
C PRO A 39 1.65 -5.94 -19.45
N ALA A 40 2.80 -5.99 -20.09
CA ALA A 40 3.15 -7.04 -21.06
C ALA A 40 4.55 -7.58 -20.72
N PRO A 41 4.87 -8.83 -21.13
CA PRO A 41 6.17 -9.41 -20.89
C PRO A 41 7.33 -8.52 -21.38
N PRO A 42 8.44 -8.42 -20.65
CA PRO A 42 9.62 -7.70 -21.10
C PRO A 42 10.21 -8.40 -22.34
N LEU A 43 10.85 -7.64 -23.21
CA LEU A 43 11.60 -8.23 -24.30
C LEU A 43 12.83 -8.93 -23.73
N PRO A 44 13.08 -10.21 -24.10
CA PRO A 44 14.31 -10.89 -23.73
C PRO A 44 15.54 -10.13 -24.24
N TRP A 45 16.62 -10.16 -23.43
CA TRP A 45 17.86 -9.51 -23.81
C TRP A 45 19.03 -10.50 -23.89
N LEU A 46 19.96 -10.19 -24.78
CA LEU A 46 21.25 -10.89 -24.89
C LEU A 46 22.29 -10.24 -23.97
N GLY A 47 23.23 -11.05 -23.53
CA GLY A 47 24.29 -10.58 -22.63
C GLY A 47 23.84 -10.41 -21.19
N ILE A 48 24.44 -9.46 -20.47
CA ILE A 48 24.20 -9.23 -19.04
C ILE A 48 23.70 -7.80 -18.88
N LYS A 49 22.46 -7.66 -18.36
CA LYS A 49 21.89 -6.36 -18.00
C LYS A 49 22.52 -5.87 -16.70
N ASP A 50 22.96 -4.62 -16.68
CA ASP A 50 23.51 -3.98 -15.48
C ASP A 50 22.36 -3.58 -14.54
N CYS A 51 22.28 -4.26 -13.40
CA CYS A 51 21.31 -4.01 -12.32
C CYS A 51 22.03 -3.58 -11.02
N ARG A 52 23.16 -2.88 -11.13
CA ARG A 52 23.95 -2.36 -10.00
C ARG A 52 23.52 -0.96 -9.58
N HIS A 53 22.66 -0.32 -10.33
CA HIS A 53 22.17 1.03 -10.10
C HIS A 53 20.64 1.06 -10.09
N VAL A 54 20.09 1.97 -9.30
CA VAL A 54 18.63 2.18 -9.21
C VAL A 54 18.06 2.49 -10.59
N GLY A 55 16.99 1.80 -10.96
CA GLY A 55 16.25 2.04 -12.20
C GLY A 55 15.40 3.31 -12.16
N THR A 56 14.69 3.58 -13.24
CA THR A 56 13.72 4.67 -13.33
C THR A 56 12.51 4.39 -12.42
N ILE A 57 11.90 5.45 -11.90
CA ILE A 57 10.68 5.38 -11.08
C ILE A 57 9.46 5.86 -11.88
N ALA A 58 8.26 5.49 -11.40
CA ALA A 58 7.02 5.94 -12.00
C ALA A 58 6.90 7.48 -11.97
N PRO A 59 6.35 8.12 -13.04
CA PRO A 59 6.07 9.54 -13.06
C PRO A 59 5.20 9.97 -11.89
N GLN A 60 5.64 10.99 -11.15
CA GLN A 60 5.01 11.46 -9.93
C GLN A 60 5.45 12.89 -9.60
N ASN A 61 4.67 13.59 -8.77
CA ASN A 61 5.15 14.84 -8.20
C ASN A 61 6.15 14.55 -7.08
N VAL A 62 7.35 15.01 -7.27
CA VAL A 62 8.37 15.00 -6.24
C VAL A 62 8.17 16.25 -5.39
N GLY A 63 7.47 16.14 -4.26
CA GLY A 63 7.35 17.23 -3.29
C GLY A 63 8.73 17.60 -2.73
N ALA A 64 8.89 18.82 -2.23
CA ALA A 64 10.15 19.32 -1.65
C ALA A 64 10.69 18.47 -0.48
N GLN A 65 9.90 17.54 0.05
CA GLN A 65 10.25 16.63 1.13
C GLN A 65 10.59 15.19 0.66
N SER A 66 10.55 14.94 -0.66
CA SER A 66 10.88 13.60 -1.18
C SER A 66 12.39 13.38 -1.21
N SER A 67 12.85 12.27 -0.65
CA SER A 67 14.23 11.77 -0.79
C SER A 67 14.59 11.45 -2.26
N ASN A 68 13.60 11.37 -3.14
CA ASN A 68 13.70 10.91 -4.52
C ASN A 68 13.89 12.01 -5.58
N THR A 69 14.26 13.23 -5.18
CA THR A 69 14.46 14.36 -6.11
C THR A 69 15.53 14.10 -7.18
N THR A 70 16.39 13.12 -6.97
CA THR A 70 17.48 12.77 -7.89
C THR A 70 17.18 11.57 -8.79
N LEU A 71 16.08 10.84 -8.55
CA LEU A 71 15.73 9.67 -9.34
C LEU A 71 15.06 10.05 -10.66
N VAL A 72 15.46 9.37 -11.73
CA VAL A 72 14.91 9.60 -13.07
C VAL A 72 13.50 9.02 -13.15
N GLN A 73 12.53 9.85 -13.52
CA GLN A 73 11.16 9.43 -13.76
C GLN A 73 10.95 9.00 -15.22
N SER A 74 10.20 7.94 -15.44
CA SER A 74 9.87 7.45 -16.78
C SER A 74 8.61 6.58 -16.74
N GLU A 75 7.89 6.50 -17.85
CA GLU A 75 6.85 5.48 -18.05
C GLU A 75 7.46 4.08 -18.23
N ASP A 76 8.76 3.97 -18.49
CA ASP A 76 9.55 2.74 -18.36
C ASP A 76 9.98 2.56 -16.90
N CYS A 77 9.02 2.27 -16.02
CA CYS A 77 9.21 2.18 -14.57
C CYS A 77 8.87 0.80 -13.98
N LEU A 78 8.43 -0.15 -14.81
CA LEU A 78 7.98 -1.46 -14.34
C LEU A 78 9.17 -2.36 -14.00
N HIS A 79 9.86 -1.95 -12.94
CA HIS A 79 11.05 -2.59 -12.40
C HIS A 79 10.83 -3.05 -10.97
N LEU A 80 11.58 -4.08 -10.57
CA LEU A 80 11.69 -4.50 -9.18
C LEU A 80 13.15 -4.58 -8.76
N ASN A 81 13.37 -4.62 -7.45
CA ASN A 81 14.69 -4.76 -6.85
C ASN A 81 14.70 -6.01 -5.99
N VAL A 82 15.84 -6.70 -5.96
CA VAL A 82 16.03 -7.93 -5.17
C VAL A 82 17.26 -7.82 -4.31
N TRP A 83 17.12 -8.09 -3.00
CA TRP A 83 18.21 -8.26 -2.05
C TRP A 83 18.30 -9.73 -1.68
N THR A 84 19.48 -10.30 -1.72
CA THR A 84 19.72 -11.71 -1.41
C THR A 84 21.11 -11.93 -0.84
N SER A 85 21.30 -12.99 -0.06
CA SER A 85 22.61 -13.50 0.34
C SER A 85 23.24 -14.43 -0.72
N GLY A 86 22.49 -14.72 -1.78
CA GLY A 86 22.87 -15.68 -2.84
C GLY A 86 22.02 -16.97 -2.80
N SER A 87 22.25 -17.83 -3.79
CA SER A 87 21.61 -19.14 -3.87
C SER A 87 22.37 -20.15 -3.02
N ASP A 88 21.91 -20.39 -1.80
CA ASP A 88 22.34 -21.49 -0.96
C ASP A 88 21.59 -22.78 -1.33
N LYS A 89 21.95 -23.90 -0.66
CA LYS A 89 21.27 -25.18 -0.86
C LYS A 89 19.81 -25.14 -0.41
N GLU A 90 19.47 -24.26 0.55
CA GLU A 90 18.12 -24.11 1.09
C GLU A 90 17.53 -22.76 0.64
N LEU A 91 16.36 -22.84 0.01
CA LEU A 91 15.60 -21.66 -0.41
C LEU A 91 15.03 -20.92 0.82
N LYS A 92 15.08 -19.58 0.78
CA LYS A 92 14.70 -18.68 1.89
C LYS A 92 13.30 -18.11 1.69
N PRO A 93 12.57 -17.81 2.77
CA PRO A 93 11.30 -17.09 2.65
C PRO A 93 11.52 -15.76 1.92
N VAL A 94 10.52 -15.36 1.14
CA VAL A 94 10.54 -14.14 0.34
C VAL A 94 9.58 -13.12 0.94
N LEU A 95 10.06 -11.89 1.14
CA LEU A 95 9.22 -10.75 1.48
C LEU A 95 9.16 -9.80 0.28
N VAL A 96 7.96 -9.66 -0.30
CA VAL A 96 7.70 -8.69 -1.38
C VAL A 96 7.02 -7.47 -0.77
N PHE A 97 7.65 -6.31 -0.90
CA PHE A 97 7.14 -5.06 -0.37
C PHE A 97 6.55 -4.16 -1.48
N ILE A 98 5.32 -3.72 -1.25
CA ILE A 98 4.59 -2.78 -2.10
C ILE A 98 4.59 -1.42 -1.39
N HIS A 99 5.23 -0.43 -2.00
CA HIS A 99 5.36 0.89 -1.41
C HIS A 99 4.02 1.63 -1.30
N GLY A 100 3.93 2.55 -0.34
CA GLY A 100 2.82 3.48 -0.15
C GLY A 100 2.90 4.71 -1.04
N GLY A 101 2.32 5.83 -0.56
CA GLY A 101 2.34 7.13 -1.25
C GLY A 101 1.03 7.49 -1.94
N GLY A 102 -0.12 7.04 -1.40
CA GLY A 102 -1.45 7.47 -1.83
C GLY A 102 -1.80 7.14 -3.28
N PHE A 103 -1.17 6.13 -3.87
CA PHE A 103 -1.24 5.77 -5.30
C PHE A 103 -0.67 6.83 -6.26
N ILE A 104 -0.05 7.91 -5.78
CA ILE A 104 0.43 9.02 -6.61
C ILE A 104 1.93 9.28 -6.46
N SER A 105 2.58 8.66 -5.49
CA SER A 105 4.01 8.80 -5.21
C SER A 105 4.60 7.52 -4.63
N GLY A 106 5.92 7.50 -4.47
CA GLY A 106 6.66 6.39 -3.91
C GLY A 106 7.42 5.57 -4.95
N SER A 107 8.30 4.71 -4.46
CA SER A 107 9.15 3.86 -5.30
C SER A 107 9.64 2.65 -4.51
N GLY A 108 9.87 1.54 -5.19
CA GLY A 108 10.62 0.42 -4.65
C GLY A 108 12.06 0.76 -4.27
N ALA A 109 12.60 1.86 -4.82
CA ALA A 109 13.92 2.38 -4.47
C ALA A 109 14.00 3.02 -3.08
N ASP A 110 12.87 3.36 -2.48
CA ASP A 110 12.78 3.91 -1.12
C ASP A 110 13.05 2.85 -0.04
N SER A 111 13.09 1.58 -0.43
CA SER A 111 13.27 0.44 0.47
C SER A 111 14.73 -0.01 0.55
N ASP A 112 15.18 -0.40 1.73
CA ASP A 112 16.46 -1.11 1.93
C ASP A 112 16.20 -2.49 2.56
N GLY A 113 16.36 -3.52 1.74
CA GLY A 113 16.18 -4.92 2.15
C GLY A 113 17.40 -5.56 2.81
N SER A 114 18.52 -4.85 2.91
CA SER A 114 19.81 -5.43 3.36
C SER A 114 19.68 -6.10 4.72
N ARG A 115 18.98 -5.48 5.64
CA ARG A 115 18.79 -6.01 6.99
C ARG A 115 17.98 -7.31 7.02
N TYR A 116 16.90 -7.38 6.23
CA TYR A 116 16.10 -8.60 6.09
C TYR A 116 16.91 -9.78 5.54
N VAL A 117 17.90 -9.48 4.71
CA VAL A 117 18.79 -10.49 4.15
C VAL A 117 19.87 -10.91 5.15
N VAL A 118 20.60 -9.93 5.71
CA VAL A 118 21.81 -10.19 6.51
C VAL A 118 21.48 -10.70 7.92
N GLU A 119 20.50 -10.08 8.58
CA GLU A 119 20.15 -10.44 9.95
C GLU A 119 19.06 -11.51 10.01
N ASP A 120 18.09 -11.46 9.08
CA ASP A 120 16.90 -12.28 9.17
C ASP A 120 16.88 -13.46 8.18
N GLY A 121 17.84 -13.54 7.26
CA GLY A 121 17.96 -14.67 6.33
C GLY A 121 16.80 -14.79 5.33
N LEU A 122 16.22 -13.68 4.90
CA LEU A 122 15.16 -13.63 3.90
C LEU A 122 15.74 -13.28 2.52
N VAL A 123 14.93 -13.46 1.48
CA VAL A 123 15.06 -12.72 0.22
C VAL A 123 14.04 -11.57 0.26
N TYR A 124 14.50 -10.35 -0.01
CA TYR A 124 13.64 -9.17 -0.02
C TYR A 124 13.46 -8.65 -1.43
N VAL A 125 12.23 -8.31 -1.80
CA VAL A 125 11.88 -7.75 -3.09
C VAL A 125 11.08 -6.46 -2.87
N SER A 126 11.43 -5.37 -3.55
CA SER A 126 10.59 -4.19 -3.63
C SER A 126 10.21 -3.93 -5.08
N ILE A 127 8.99 -3.46 -5.31
CA ILE A 127 8.44 -3.31 -6.66
C ILE A 127 8.04 -1.87 -6.94
N ASN A 128 8.21 -1.43 -8.19
CA ASN A 128 7.52 -0.27 -8.73
C ASN A 128 6.21 -0.72 -9.40
N TYR A 129 5.23 0.16 -9.43
CA TYR A 129 3.99 0.01 -10.21
C TYR A 129 3.56 1.39 -10.70
N ARG A 130 2.76 1.45 -11.76
CA ARG A 130 2.25 2.73 -12.28
C ARG A 130 1.38 3.43 -11.26
N LEU A 131 1.53 4.75 -11.20
CA LEU A 131 0.91 5.61 -10.20
C LEU A 131 -0.08 6.59 -10.85
N GLY A 132 -0.98 7.11 -10.03
CA GLY A 132 -1.87 8.21 -10.34
C GLY A 132 -2.61 8.04 -11.65
N VAL A 133 -2.59 9.09 -12.45
CA VAL A 133 -3.24 9.14 -13.76
C VAL A 133 -2.77 8.02 -14.69
N LEU A 134 -1.51 7.59 -14.62
CA LEU A 134 -0.96 6.55 -15.50
C LEU A 134 -1.32 5.13 -15.07
N GLY A 135 -1.62 4.92 -13.77
CA GLY A 135 -1.91 3.59 -13.22
C GLY A 135 -3.36 3.32 -12.88
N PHE A 136 -4.15 4.39 -12.62
CA PHE A 136 -5.48 4.27 -12.01
C PHE A 136 -6.57 5.17 -12.64
N LEU A 137 -6.31 5.84 -13.78
CA LEU A 137 -7.31 6.63 -14.46
C LEU A 137 -8.26 5.71 -15.24
N HIS A 138 -9.56 5.75 -14.90
CA HIS A 138 -10.57 4.95 -15.58
C HIS A 138 -10.96 5.57 -16.93
N LEU A 139 -10.69 4.90 -18.03
CA LEU A 139 -10.87 5.44 -19.41
C LEU A 139 -11.84 4.63 -20.27
N GLU A 140 -12.32 3.47 -19.82
CA GLU A 140 -13.23 2.61 -20.61
C GLU A 140 -14.47 3.38 -21.09
N ASP A 141 -15.10 4.13 -20.20
CA ASP A 141 -16.35 4.86 -20.50
C ASP A 141 -16.14 6.07 -21.45
N ILE A 142 -14.87 6.44 -21.73
CA ILE A 142 -14.50 7.62 -22.51
C ILE A 142 -13.78 7.24 -23.79
N LEU A 143 -12.85 6.29 -23.74
CA LEU A 143 -12.03 5.88 -24.89
C LEU A 143 -12.40 4.48 -25.41
N GLY A 144 -13.34 3.80 -24.77
CA GLY A 144 -13.86 2.50 -25.20
C GLY A 144 -13.13 1.30 -24.61
N GLU A 145 -13.57 0.12 -25.04
CA GLU A 145 -13.22 -1.18 -24.47
C GLU A 145 -11.71 -1.49 -24.51
N GLU A 146 -10.96 -0.91 -25.44
CA GLU A 146 -9.50 -1.05 -25.51
C GLU A 146 -8.80 -0.61 -24.21
N TYR A 147 -9.46 0.24 -23.41
CA TYR A 147 -8.96 0.80 -22.14
C TYR A 147 -9.70 0.26 -20.90
N MET A 148 -10.38 -0.89 -21.03
CA MET A 148 -11.18 -1.48 -19.96
C MET A 148 -10.40 -1.77 -18.65
N THR A 149 -9.08 -1.92 -18.72
CA THR A 149 -8.23 -2.20 -17.55
C THR A 149 -7.62 -0.94 -16.93
N SER A 150 -7.77 0.23 -17.56
CA SER A 150 -7.00 1.44 -17.27
C SER A 150 -7.11 1.91 -15.81
N GLY A 151 -8.27 1.74 -15.18
CA GLY A 151 -8.51 2.05 -13.76
C GLY A 151 -7.80 1.10 -12.79
N ASN A 152 -7.24 -0.01 -13.29
CA ASN A 152 -6.61 -1.06 -12.49
C ASN A 152 -5.20 -1.45 -12.98
N ASN A 153 -4.62 -0.67 -13.89
CA ASN A 153 -3.32 -1.05 -14.46
C ASN A 153 -2.22 -1.11 -13.40
N GLY A 154 -2.22 -0.20 -12.40
CA GLY A 154 -1.28 -0.29 -11.29
C GLY A 154 -1.42 -1.58 -10.46
N MET A 155 -2.65 -2.09 -10.31
CA MET A 155 -2.89 -3.39 -9.68
C MET A 155 -2.40 -4.56 -10.54
N LEU A 156 -2.63 -4.48 -11.84
CA LEU A 156 -2.13 -5.50 -12.79
C LEU A 156 -0.60 -5.51 -12.86
N ASP A 157 0.06 -4.36 -12.71
CA ASP A 157 1.52 -4.27 -12.61
C ASP A 157 2.04 -5.04 -11.39
N ILE A 158 1.36 -4.91 -10.24
CA ILE A 158 1.71 -5.65 -9.01
C ILE A 158 1.52 -7.16 -9.21
N VAL A 159 0.40 -7.58 -9.80
CA VAL A 159 0.17 -9.02 -10.13
C VAL A 159 1.29 -9.53 -11.03
N PHE A 160 1.64 -8.78 -12.06
CA PHE A 160 2.68 -9.16 -13.02
C PHE A 160 4.09 -9.24 -12.39
N ALA A 161 4.37 -8.35 -11.42
CA ALA A 161 5.59 -8.44 -10.60
C ALA A 161 5.60 -9.68 -9.70
N LEU A 162 4.47 -10.05 -9.11
CA LEU A 162 4.34 -11.28 -8.32
C LEU A 162 4.48 -12.54 -9.18
N GLU A 163 3.94 -12.55 -10.39
CA GLU A 163 4.18 -13.63 -11.36
C GLU A 163 5.66 -13.74 -11.73
N TRP A 164 6.36 -12.60 -11.89
CA TRP A 164 7.80 -12.60 -12.09
C TRP A 164 8.52 -13.22 -10.90
N VAL A 165 8.13 -12.89 -9.66
CA VAL A 165 8.68 -13.49 -8.43
C VAL A 165 8.50 -15.00 -8.46
N GLN A 166 7.31 -15.49 -8.77
CA GLN A 166 7.04 -16.92 -8.86
C GLN A 166 7.96 -17.65 -9.86
N ARG A 167 8.23 -17.05 -11.02
CA ARG A 167 9.08 -17.66 -12.05
C ARG A 167 10.58 -17.57 -11.79
N ASN A 168 11.04 -16.53 -11.08
CA ASN A 168 12.46 -16.16 -11.08
C ASN A 168 13.14 -16.20 -9.71
N ILE A 169 12.40 -16.09 -8.60
CA ILE A 169 12.99 -15.83 -7.30
C ILE A 169 13.90 -16.94 -6.79
N SER A 170 13.67 -18.17 -7.25
CA SER A 170 14.52 -19.34 -6.91
C SER A 170 15.97 -19.16 -7.37
N ALA A 171 16.19 -18.46 -8.51
CA ALA A 171 17.52 -18.14 -8.99
C ALA A 171 18.27 -17.15 -8.07
N PHE A 172 17.54 -16.42 -7.23
CA PHE A 172 18.06 -15.52 -6.21
C PHE A 172 18.09 -16.17 -4.81
N GLY A 173 17.79 -17.47 -4.69
CA GLY A 173 17.77 -18.20 -3.42
C GLY A 173 16.47 -18.04 -2.62
N GLY A 174 15.40 -17.47 -3.22
CA GLY A 174 14.09 -17.34 -2.60
C GLY A 174 13.17 -18.53 -2.92
N ASP A 175 12.28 -18.85 -2.01
CA ASP A 175 11.29 -19.91 -2.13
C ASP A 175 9.96 -19.36 -2.67
N PRO A 176 9.55 -19.69 -3.90
CA PRO A 176 8.31 -19.21 -4.48
C PRO A 176 7.06 -19.67 -3.70
N GLU A 177 7.14 -20.82 -2.97
CA GLU A 177 6.04 -21.30 -2.13
C GLU A 177 5.93 -20.55 -0.79
N ARG A 178 6.96 -19.77 -0.41
CA ARG A 178 7.02 -19.00 0.85
C ARG A 178 7.09 -17.49 0.62
N VAL A 179 6.25 -16.99 -0.31
CA VAL A 179 6.15 -15.55 -0.60
C VAL A 179 5.17 -14.90 0.35
N THR A 180 5.64 -13.89 1.10
CA THR A 180 4.81 -12.97 1.88
C THR A 180 4.74 -11.64 1.15
N VAL A 181 3.54 -11.16 0.86
CA VAL A 181 3.32 -9.80 0.33
C VAL A 181 3.08 -8.86 1.49
N SER A 182 3.76 -7.73 1.51
CA SER A 182 3.60 -6.69 2.53
C SER A 182 3.46 -5.32 1.90
N GLY A 183 2.68 -4.46 2.51
CA GLY A 183 2.57 -3.07 2.10
C GLY A 183 2.09 -2.16 3.22
N ALA A 184 2.44 -0.88 3.11
CA ALA A 184 2.00 0.16 4.02
C ALA A 184 1.19 1.21 3.27
N SER A 185 0.15 1.81 3.92
CA SER A 185 -0.67 2.86 3.29
C SER A 185 -1.32 2.40 1.97
N ALA A 186 -1.07 3.10 0.86
CA ALA A 186 -1.53 2.66 -0.46
C ALA A 186 -1.01 1.25 -0.81
N GLY A 187 0.21 0.88 -0.40
CA GLY A 187 0.74 -0.47 -0.57
C GLY A 187 -0.06 -1.53 0.21
N ALA A 188 -0.54 -1.21 1.42
CA ALA A 188 -1.44 -2.08 2.17
C ALA A 188 -2.80 -2.21 1.48
N LYS A 189 -3.32 -1.11 0.92
CA LYS A 189 -4.56 -1.10 0.13
C LYS A 189 -4.41 -1.95 -1.13
N CYS A 190 -3.26 -1.88 -1.81
CA CYS A 190 -2.92 -2.80 -2.90
C CYS A 190 -2.87 -4.26 -2.41
N THR A 191 -2.16 -4.53 -1.31
CA THR A 191 -2.06 -5.88 -0.72
C THR A 191 -3.44 -6.46 -0.41
N ALA A 192 -4.32 -5.70 0.22
CA ALA A 192 -5.70 -6.13 0.49
C ALA A 192 -6.51 -6.34 -0.81
N SER A 193 -6.31 -5.49 -1.83
CA SER A 193 -7.00 -5.62 -3.11
C SER A 193 -6.61 -6.90 -3.86
N LEU A 194 -5.39 -7.42 -3.69
CA LEU A 194 -4.98 -8.71 -4.28
C LEU A 194 -5.87 -9.88 -3.82
N TYR A 195 -6.42 -9.82 -2.60
CA TYR A 195 -7.31 -10.87 -2.09
C TYR A 195 -8.61 -11.03 -2.87
N VAL A 196 -9.07 -9.97 -3.50
CA VAL A 196 -10.31 -9.99 -4.29
C VAL A 196 -10.06 -10.17 -5.80
N MET A 197 -8.79 -10.14 -6.24
CA MET A 197 -8.39 -10.36 -7.63
C MET A 197 -8.14 -11.85 -7.92
N GLU A 198 -8.74 -12.37 -8.98
CA GLU A 198 -8.51 -13.77 -9.37
C GLU A 198 -7.10 -14.02 -9.89
N ALA A 199 -6.55 -13.07 -10.64
CA ALA A 199 -5.20 -13.16 -11.16
C ALA A 199 -4.09 -13.19 -10.09
N ALA A 200 -4.39 -12.81 -8.85
CA ALA A 200 -3.43 -12.85 -7.76
C ALA A 200 -3.43 -14.16 -6.96
N GLN A 201 -4.36 -15.07 -7.27
CA GLN A 201 -4.47 -16.33 -6.53
C GLN A 201 -3.25 -17.23 -6.74
N GLY A 202 -2.73 -17.79 -5.63
CA GLY A 202 -1.58 -18.67 -5.65
C GLY A 202 -0.22 -17.94 -5.79
N LEU A 203 -0.19 -16.60 -5.95
CA LEU A 203 1.06 -15.87 -6.10
C LEU A 203 1.75 -15.55 -4.77
N PHE A 204 1.07 -15.75 -3.65
CA PHE A 204 1.63 -15.56 -2.31
C PHE A 204 0.93 -16.48 -1.30
N CYS A 205 1.62 -16.81 -0.23
CA CYS A 205 1.11 -17.73 0.80
C CYS A 205 0.65 -17.01 2.08
N ARG A 206 0.94 -15.69 2.23
CA ARG A 206 0.49 -14.84 3.35
C ARG A 206 0.69 -13.37 3.02
N ALA A 207 0.03 -12.49 3.80
CA ALA A 207 0.17 -11.06 3.58
C ALA A 207 0.18 -10.24 4.87
N ILE A 208 0.76 -9.04 4.78
CA ILE A 208 0.81 -8.03 5.85
C ILE A 208 0.30 -6.71 5.29
N ALA A 209 -0.75 -6.16 5.90
CA ALA A 209 -1.33 -4.88 5.51
C ALA A 209 -1.24 -3.87 6.65
N GLN A 210 -0.41 -2.83 6.47
CA GLN A 210 -0.13 -1.82 7.47
C GLN A 210 -0.83 -0.51 7.10
N SER A 211 -1.82 -0.10 7.91
CA SER A 211 -2.56 1.16 7.71
C SER A 211 -3.24 1.23 6.35
N GLY A 212 -3.96 0.18 5.98
CA GLY A 212 -4.74 0.14 4.73
C GLY A 212 -5.41 -1.21 4.47
N ALA A 213 -6.57 -1.16 3.81
CA ALA A 213 -7.34 -2.31 3.35
C ALA A 213 -8.07 -1.97 2.04
N THR A 214 -9.29 -2.46 1.82
CA THR A 214 -10.05 -2.25 0.59
C THR A 214 -10.75 -0.90 0.47
N GLN A 215 -10.67 -0.03 1.48
CA GLN A 215 -11.36 1.27 1.50
C GLN A 215 -10.94 2.26 0.39
N ALA A 216 -9.91 1.96 -0.37
CA ALA A 216 -9.52 2.78 -1.53
C ALA A 216 -10.12 2.29 -2.84
N ILE A 217 -10.79 1.14 -2.86
CA ILE A 217 -11.45 0.65 -4.06
C ILE A 217 -12.63 1.59 -4.37
N ARG A 218 -12.70 2.08 -5.60
CA ARG A 218 -13.68 3.05 -6.06
C ARG A 218 -14.70 2.39 -6.96
N ASP A 219 -15.94 2.84 -6.90
CA ASP A 219 -16.91 2.51 -7.95
C ASP A 219 -16.57 3.22 -9.27
N ARG A 220 -17.14 2.75 -10.38
CA ARG A 220 -16.92 3.32 -11.72
C ARG A 220 -17.34 4.79 -11.78
N SER A 221 -18.44 5.17 -11.11
CA SER A 221 -18.95 6.53 -11.16
C SER A 221 -17.99 7.52 -10.51
N THR A 222 -17.44 7.18 -9.36
CA THR A 222 -16.42 7.99 -8.66
C THR A 222 -15.13 8.08 -9.48
N ALA A 223 -14.70 6.97 -10.09
CA ALA A 223 -13.53 6.96 -10.96
C ALA A 223 -13.73 7.84 -12.20
N ASN A 224 -14.91 7.82 -12.80
CA ASN A 224 -15.28 8.66 -13.95
C ASN A 224 -15.27 10.15 -13.58
N VAL A 225 -15.77 10.55 -12.42
CA VAL A 225 -15.71 11.95 -11.96
C VAL A 225 -14.25 12.44 -11.93
N THR A 226 -13.34 11.62 -11.42
CA THR A 226 -11.90 11.94 -11.42
C THR A 226 -11.38 12.11 -12.85
N THR A 227 -11.74 11.22 -13.76
CA THR A 227 -11.32 11.28 -15.16
C THR A 227 -11.83 12.54 -15.86
N LEU A 228 -13.11 12.88 -15.69
CA LEU A 228 -13.69 14.08 -16.29
C LEU A 228 -13.00 15.36 -15.77
N ARG A 229 -12.68 15.44 -14.48
CA ARG A 229 -11.94 16.58 -13.90
C ARG A 229 -10.53 16.71 -14.48
N ILE A 230 -9.84 15.59 -14.71
CA ILE A 230 -8.51 15.59 -15.37
C ILE A 230 -8.63 16.08 -16.80
N LEU A 231 -9.60 15.58 -17.57
CA LEU A 231 -9.83 16.02 -18.96
C LEU A 231 -10.20 17.50 -19.05
N GLU A 232 -11.04 17.99 -18.16
CA GLU A 232 -11.40 19.40 -18.06
C GLU A 232 -10.17 20.26 -17.78
N LYS A 233 -9.36 19.87 -16.78
CA LYS A 233 -8.12 20.58 -16.43
C LYS A 233 -7.12 20.66 -17.59
N LEU A 234 -7.06 19.61 -18.40
CA LEU A 234 -6.22 19.53 -19.61
C LEU A 234 -6.83 20.24 -20.84
N GLY A 235 -8.09 20.70 -20.78
CA GLY A 235 -8.80 21.24 -21.92
C GLY A 235 -9.13 20.17 -22.98
N LEU A 236 -9.30 18.92 -22.58
CA LEU A 236 -9.52 17.77 -23.47
C LEU A 236 -10.93 17.19 -23.42
N SER A 237 -11.91 17.88 -22.82
CA SER A 237 -13.29 17.38 -22.74
C SER A 237 -13.93 17.07 -24.08
N SER A 238 -13.55 17.81 -25.16
CA SER A 238 -14.05 17.60 -26.53
C SER A 238 -13.20 16.63 -27.37
N ASP A 239 -11.96 16.34 -26.95
CA ASP A 239 -11.03 15.44 -27.66
C ASP A 239 -10.18 14.65 -26.67
N PRO A 240 -10.80 13.71 -25.92
CA PRO A 240 -10.11 12.94 -24.89
C PRO A 240 -9.00 12.03 -25.43
N GLY A 241 -9.04 11.66 -26.71
CA GLY A 241 -8.01 10.84 -27.35
C GLY A 241 -6.62 11.47 -27.38
N ARG A 242 -6.52 12.80 -27.26
CA ARG A 242 -5.23 13.50 -27.15
C ARG A 242 -4.48 13.16 -25.87
N LEU A 243 -5.16 12.72 -24.81
CA LEU A 243 -4.54 12.26 -23.55
C LEU A 243 -3.45 11.21 -23.80
N LEU A 244 -3.63 10.35 -24.78
CA LEU A 244 -2.70 9.27 -25.13
C LEU A 244 -1.33 9.76 -25.60
N LYS A 245 -1.24 11.00 -26.07
CA LYS A 245 -0.04 11.57 -26.72
C LYS A 245 0.62 12.70 -25.91
N LEU A 246 -0.01 13.13 -24.80
CA LEU A 246 0.56 14.19 -23.98
C LEU A 246 1.86 13.72 -23.27
N PRO A 247 2.85 14.60 -23.07
CA PRO A 247 3.94 14.34 -22.14
C PRO A 247 3.40 13.98 -20.76
N PHE A 248 4.04 13.02 -20.08
CA PHE A 248 3.56 12.59 -18.75
C PHE A 248 3.61 13.72 -17.74
N GLU A 249 4.52 14.68 -17.88
CA GLU A 249 4.64 15.85 -17.02
C GLU A 249 3.34 16.65 -16.98
N GLN A 250 2.67 16.84 -18.12
CA GLN A 250 1.38 17.54 -18.20
C GLN A 250 0.26 16.75 -17.52
N LEU A 251 0.30 15.42 -17.59
CA LEU A 251 -0.66 14.57 -16.89
C LEU A 251 -0.48 14.66 -15.36
N ILE A 252 0.75 14.65 -14.89
CA ILE A 252 1.08 14.78 -13.46
C ILE A 252 0.73 16.18 -12.94
N GLU A 253 0.98 17.23 -13.73
CA GLU A 253 0.59 18.59 -13.39
C GLU A 253 -0.94 18.73 -13.27
N ALA A 254 -1.68 18.19 -14.24
CA ALA A 254 -3.15 18.18 -14.20
C ALA A 254 -3.69 17.42 -12.98
N GLN A 255 -3.14 16.24 -12.70
CA GLN A 255 -3.44 15.46 -11.49
C GLN A 255 -3.27 16.31 -10.23
N SER A 256 -2.16 17.00 -10.09
CA SER A 256 -1.85 17.82 -8.91
C SER A 256 -2.82 19.00 -8.78
N ALA A 257 -3.13 19.65 -9.89
CA ALA A 257 -4.06 20.76 -9.92
C ALA A 257 -5.50 20.34 -9.56
N VAL A 258 -5.95 19.16 -10.00
CA VAL A 258 -7.27 18.59 -9.63
C VAL A 258 -7.31 18.21 -8.15
N GLY A 259 -6.23 17.64 -7.63
CA GLY A 259 -6.11 17.26 -6.23
C GLY A 259 -6.01 18.45 -5.26
N CYS A 260 -5.77 19.66 -5.74
CA CYS A 260 -5.73 20.90 -4.97
C CYS A 260 -4.83 20.87 -3.73
N GLY A 261 -3.65 20.25 -3.78
CA GLY A 261 -2.70 20.24 -2.67
C GLY A 261 -2.32 18.85 -2.17
N THR A 262 -1.65 18.79 -1.03
CA THR A 262 -0.93 17.60 -0.55
C THR A 262 -1.82 16.44 -0.12
N SER A 263 -2.67 16.63 0.87
CA SER A 263 -3.44 15.51 1.46
C SER A 263 -4.60 15.04 0.59
N ARG A 264 -5.15 15.90 -0.25
CA ARG A 264 -6.30 15.57 -1.12
C ARG A 264 -5.92 14.66 -2.27
N ASN A 265 -4.70 14.79 -2.80
CA ASN A 265 -4.18 13.90 -3.82
C ASN A 265 -4.10 12.45 -3.34
N LEU A 266 -3.85 12.22 -2.04
CA LEU A 266 -3.71 10.89 -1.43
C LEU A 266 -4.98 10.03 -1.52
N HIS A 267 -6.14 10.64 -1.79
CA HIS A 267 -7.42 9.93 -1.84
C HIS A 267 -8.12 10.06 -3.21
N MET A 268 -7.42 10.60 -4.22
CA MET A 268 -7.98 10.82 -5.55
C MET A 268 -7.99 9.55 -6.40
N PHE A 269 -6.98 8.69 -6.25
CA PHE A 269 -6.83 7.45 -6.99
C PHE A 269 -6.95 6.22 -6.09
N GLY A 270 -7.23 5.11 -6.72
CA GLY A 270 -7.28 3.78 -6.13
C GLY A 270 -7.81 2.78 -7.15
N PRO A 271 -7.77 1.49 -6.85
CA PRO A 271 -8.33 0.46 -7.68
C PRO A 271 -9.83 0.71 -7.95
N VAL A 272 -10.34 0.23 -9.09
CA VAL A 272 -11.73 0.42 -9.51
C VAL A 272 -12.47 -0.91 -9.50
N ALA A 273 -13.62 -0.97 -8.81
CA ALA A 273 -14.54 -2.11 -8.87
C ALA A 273 -15.23 -2.12 -10.25
N ASP A 274 -14.56 -2.71 -11.24
CA ASP A 274 -14.98 -2.78 -12.63
C ASP A 274 -15.80 -4.05 -12.96
N GLY A 275 -15.90 -4.97 -11.98
CA GLY A 275 -16.58 -6.26 -12.13
C GLY A 275 -15.78 -7.31 -12.90
N ARG A 276 -14.58 -6.98 -13.38
CA ARG A 276 -13.68 -7.87 -14.15
C ARG A 276 -12.39 -8.15 -13.38
N ILE A 277 -11.60 -7.13 -13.10
CA ILE A 277 -10.32 -7.22 -12.36
C ILE A 277 -10.61 -7.20 -10.86
N ILE A 278 -11.45 -6.26 -10.43
CA ILE A 278 -11.95 -6.16 -9.07
C ILE A 278 -13.46 -6.31 -9.10
N PRO A 279 -14.02 -7.25 -8.31
CA PRO A 279 -15.46 -7.48 -8.27
C PRO A 279 -16.21 -6.23 -7.80
N LEU A 280 -17.47 -6.07 -8.24
CA LEU A 280 -18.32 -4.95 -7.85
C LEU A 280 -18.59 -4.90 -6.34
N LYS A 281 -18.61 -6.10 -5.69
CA LYS A 281 -18.79 -6.26 -4.25
C LYS A 281 -17.58 -6.97 -3.64
N PRO A 282 -16.44 -6.27 -3.45
CA PRO A 282 -15.19 -6.91 -3.07
C PRO A 282 -15.24 -7.60 -1.71
N LEU A 283 -15.85 -6.99 -0.68
CA LEU A 283 -15.94 -7.58 0.66
C LEU A 283 -16.89 -8.78 0.71
N SER A 284 -18.04 -8.71 0.04
CA SER A 284 -18.96 -9.84 -0.08
C SER A 284 -18.33 -11.00 -0.84
N LYS A 285 -17.59 -10.72 -1.92
CA LYS A 285 -16.83 -11.75 -2.65
C LYS A 285 -15.79 -12.41 -1.75
N LEU A 286 -15.09 -11.63 -0.91
CA LEU A 286 -14.07 -12.11 0.01
C LEU A 286 -14.67 -13.01 1.08
N ALA A 287 -15.76 -12.61 1.73
CA ALA A 287 -16.42 -13.38 2.78
C ALA A 287 -16.91 -14.76 2.31
N ASN A 288 -17.17 -14.90 1.01
CA ASN A 288 -17.64 -16.15 0.39
C ASN A 288 -16.51 -17.00 -0.23
N ARG A 289 -15.23 -16.58 -0.10
CA ARG A 289 -14.07 -17.36 -0.59
C ARG A 289 -13.57 -18.31 0.49
N GLU A 290 -13.19 -19.51 0.07
CA GLU A 290 -12.55 -20.49 0.95
C GLU A 290 -11.02 -20.39 0.90
N LYS A 291 -10.38 -20.65 2.04
CA LYS A 291 -8.92 -20.86 2.18
C LYS A 291 -8.05 -19.76 1.57
N MET A 292 -8.30 -18.53 1.96
CA MET A 292 -7.42 -17.43 1.59
C MET A 292 -6.09 -17.47 2.37
N PRO A 293 -5.00 -16.90 1.85
CA PRO A 293 -3.77 -16.74 2.62
C PRO A 293 -4.02 -16.01 3.95
N PRO A 294 -3.38 -16.41 5.07
CA PRO A 294 -3.52 -15.69 6.34
C PRO A 294 -3.07 -14.23 6.20
N MET A 295 -3.63 -13.36 7.07
CA MET A 295 -3.40 -11.91 7.05
C MET A 295 -2.97 -11.41 8.43
N LEU A 296 -1.91 -10.60 8.46
CA LEU A 296 -1.57 -9.71 9.56
C LEU A 296 -1.96 -8.29 9.14
N ILE A 297 -2.90 -7.67 9.84
CA ILE A 297 -3.46 -6.36 9.47
C ILE A 297 -3.58 -5.47 10.71
N GLY A 298 -3.39 -4.17 10.53
CA GLY A 298 -3.62 -3.22 11.62
C GLY A 298 -3.48 -1.77 11.20
N THR A 299 -3.72 -0.90 12.17
CA THR A 299 -3.71 0.56 12.03
C THR A 299 -3.07 1.20 13.26
N ASN A 300 -2.78 2.49 13.12
CA ASN A 300 -2.24 3.32 14.18
C ASN A 300 -3.36 4.13 14.87
N GLU A 301 -3.14 4.50 16.13
CA GLU A 301 -4.11 5.26 16.93
C GLU A 301 -4.40 6.64 16.36
N ASP A 302 -3.38 7.32 15.82
CA ASP A 302 -3.40 8.72 15.41
C ASP A 302 -3.12 8.89 13.91
N GLU A 303 -3.61 7.97 13.05
CA GLU A 303 -3.30 7.93 11.61
C GLU A 303 -3.37 9.31 10.93
N SER A 304 -4.41 10.08 11.21
CA SER A 304 -4.67 11.35 10.52
C SER A 304 -3.81 12.51 10.98
N THR A 305 -3.13 12.40 12.13
CA THR A 305 -2.41 13.53 12.74
C THR A 305 -1.36 14.13 11.82
N ILE A 306 -0.59 13.30 11.11
CA ILE A 306 0.41 13.80 10.15
C ILE A 306 -0.20 14.58 8.99
N PHE A 307 -1.38 14.18 8.52
CA PHE A 307 -2.07 14.87 7.43
C PHE A 307 -2.64 16.21 7.91
N ILE A 308 -3.24 16.23 9.11
CA ILE A 308 -3.75 17.46 9.75
C ILE A 308 -2.60 18.44 10.00
N HIS A 309 -1.44 17.93 10.47
CA HIS A 309 -0.26 18.76 10.71
C HIS A 309 0.29 19.41 9.43
N ASN A 310 0.28 18.68 8.33
CA ASN A 310 0.90 19.11 7.07
C ASN A 310 -0.05 19.87 6.12
N ASP A 311 -1.35 19.87 6.37
CA ASP A 311 -2.34 20.50 5.50
C ASP A 311 -3.25 21.46 6.28
N ILE A 312 -3.09 22.76 6.04
CA ILE A 312 -3.82 23.80 6.74
C ILE A 312 -5.36 23.67 6.60
N GLU A 313 -5.83 23.11 5.49
CA GLU A 313 -7.27 22.93 5.27
C GLU A 313 -7.85 21.76 6.09
N LEU A 314 -6.98 20.88 6.63
CA LEU A 314 -7.38 19.81 7.53
C LEU A 314 -7.28 20.22 9.01
N GLN A 315 -6.73 21.38 9.34
CA GLN A 315 -6.54 21.80 10.73
C GLN A 315 -7.84 22.19 11.44
N SER A 316 -8.92 22.37 10.68
CA SER A 316 -10.22 22.70 11.24
C SER A 316 -11.30 21.79 10.64
N PRO A 317 -12.29 21.36 11.46
CA PRO A 317 -13.44 20.61 10.98
C PRO A 317 -14.17 21.36 9.87
N ASN A 318 -14.38 20.69 8.73
CA ASN A 318 -14.97 21.31 7.55
C ASN A 318 -15.78 20.30 6.73
N PRO A 319 -17.11 20.48 6.57
CA PRO A 319 -17.95 19.62 5.75
C PRO A 319 -17.48 19.51 4.30
N VAL A 320 -16.94 20.58 3.71
CA VAL A 320 -16.44 20.59 2.33
C VAL A 320 -15.22 19.66 2.18
N THR A 321 -14.39 19.56 3.21
CA THR A 321 -13.28 18.60 3.23
C THR A 321 -13.81 17.16 3.24
N LEU A 322 -14.86 16.87 4.00
CA LEU A 322 -15.49 15.55 4.00
C LEU A 322 -16.11 15.20 2.65
N GLU A 323 -16.76 16.14 1.97
CA GLU A 323 -17.28 15.92 0.62
C GLU A 323 -16.18 15.52 -0.38
N ARG A 324 -15.01 16.12 -0.25
CA ARG A 324 -13.87 15.79 -1.12
C ARG A 324 -13.28 14.41 -0.86
N PHE A 325 -13.26 13.97 0.40
CA PHE A 325 -12.72 12.67 0.78
C PHE A 325 -13.75 11.54 0.60
N PHE A 326 -14.99 11.80 0.96
CA PHE A 326 -16.00 10.77 1.17
C PHE A 326 -17.24 10.92 0.25
N GLY A 327 -17.27 11.97 -0.59
CA GLY A 327 -18.34 12.19 -1.56
C GLY A 327 -19.72 12.18 -0.92
N ARG A 328 -20.61 11.35 -1.42
CA ARG A 328 -22.01 11.22 -0.93
C ARG A 328 -22.15 10.83 0.54
N ASN A 329 -21.09 10.32 1.16
CA ASN A 329 -21.12 9.91 2.57
C ASN A 329 -20.67 11.01 3.54
N ALA A 330 -20.30 12.17 3.03
CA ALA A 330 -19.80 13.29 3.83
C ALA A 330 -20.77 13.72 4.94
N SER A 331 -22.08 13.73 4.66
CA SER A 331 -23.12 14.09 5.64
C SER A 331 -23.15 13.12 6.81
N THR A 332 -23.11 11.82 6.55
CA THR A 332 -23.13 10.79 7.60
C THR A 332 -21.87 10.86 8.47
N ILE A 333 -20.71 11.12 7.85
CA ILE A 333 -19.46 11.27 8.59
C ILE A 333 -19.46 12.57 9.40
N TRP A 334 -20.08 13.63 8.89
CA TRP A 334 -20.27 14.87 9.64
C TRP A 334 -21.17 14.70 10.87
N GLU A 335 -22.26 13.94 10.75
CA GLU A 335 -23.11 13.57 11.88
C GLU A 335 -22.34 12.79 12.95
N ALA A 336 -21.50 11.82 12.53
CA ALA A 336 -20.63 11.09 13.45
C ALA A 336 -19.61 12.02 14.14
N TYR A 337 -19.02 12.98 13.41
CA TYR A 337 -18.16 14.01 14.01
C TYR A 337 -18.90 14.82 15.10
N LEU A 338 -20.13 15.26 14.82
CA LEU A 338 -20.93 16.01 15.80
C LEU A 338 -21.20 15.19 17.08
N CYS A 339 -21.49 13.90 16.95
CA CYS A 339 -21.63 13.00 18.12
C CYS A 339 -20.34 12.91 18.94
N TYR A 340 -19.18 12.82 18.30
CA TYR A 340 -17.89 12.81 19.03
C TYR A 340 -17.60 14.15 19.72
N SER A 341 -17.93 15.28 19.08
CA SER A 341 -17.69 16.62 19.66
C SER A 341 -18.55 16.92 20.91
N GLU A 342 -19.59 16.12 21.19
CA GLU A 342 -20.33 16.18 22.46
C GLU A 342 -19.53 15.66 23.66
N THR A 343 -18.56 14.79 23.43
CA THR A 343 -17.82 14.06 24.49
C THR A 343 -16.33 14.35 24.53
N MET A 344 -15.77 14.95 23.49
CA MET A 344 -14.35 15.28 23.39
C MET A 344 -14.15 16.65 22.71
N SER A 345 -12.93 17.16 22.68
CA SER A 345 -12.64 18.42 21.97
C SER A 345 -12.91 18.29 20.47
N ASP A 346 -13.26 19.40 19.80
CA ASP A 346 -13.45 19.43 18.35
C ASP A 346 -12.24 18.93 17.58
N ALA A 347 -11.04 19.25 18.05
CA ALA A 347 -9.80 18.80 17.42
C ALA A 347 -9.62 17.27 17.56
N ASP A 348 -9.94 16.72 18.72
CA ASP A 348 -9.87 15.26 18.94
C ASP A 348 -10.95 14.52 18.16
N ALA A 349 -12.19 15.05 18.15
CA ALA A 349 -13.27 14.50 17.36
C ALA A 349 -12.92 14.47 15.86
N TRP A 350 -12.35 15.56 15.35
CA TRP A 350 -11.93 15.66 13.96
C TRP A 350 -10.81 14.68 13.60
N ARG A 351 -9.79 14.60 14.45
CA ARG A 351 -8.69 13.62 14.27
C ARG A 351 -9.22 12.19 14.29
N THR A 352 -10.10 11.87 15.22
CA THR A 352 -10.70 10.54 15.37
C THR A 352 -11.50 10.16 14.13
N ILE A 353 -12.39 11.02 13.66
CA ILE A 353 -13.21 10.78 12.46
C ILE A 353 -12.33 10.54 11.23
N LEU A 354 -11.32 11.37 11.00
CA LEU A 354 -10.43 11.17 9.86
C LEU A 354 -9.60 9.88 10.00
N THR A 355 -9.11 9.54 11.20
CA THR A 355 -8.40 8.29 11.45
C THR A 355 -9.29 7.07 11.18
N GLU A 356 -10.48 7.07 11.72
CA GLU A 356 -11.41 5.97 11.58
C GLU A 356 -11.83 5.73 10.13
N HIS A 357 -12.28 6.79 9.46
CA HIS A 357 -12.83 6.63 8.11
C HIS A 357 -11.79 6.46 7.01
N LEU A 358 -10.58 6.98 7.20
CA LEU A 358 -9.52 6.79 6.20
C LEU A 358 -8.79 5.45 6.38
N TYR A 359 -8.81 4.83 7.59
CA TYR A 359 -7.99 3.65 7.89
C TYR A 359 -8.69 2.57 8.70
N THR A 360 -9.16 2.87 9.92
CA THR A 360 -9.55 1.88 10.92
C THR A 360 -10.77 1.06 10.48
N VAL A 361 -11.82 1.73 10.02
CA VAL A 361 -13.08 1.07 9.60
C VAL A 361 -12.82 0.11 8.44
N GLY A 362 -12.06 0.53 7.44
CA GLY A 362 -11.70 -0.34 6.31
C GLY A 362 -10.92 -1.58 6.71
N ALA A 363 -9.98 -1.44 7.65
CA ALA A 363 -9.21 -2.57 8.18
C ALA A 363 -10.10 -3.56 8.95
N ILE A 364 -11.02 -3.05 9.79
CA ILE A 364 -11.98 -3.87 10.54
C ILE A 364 -12.92 -4.64 9.59
N GLN A 365 -13.50 -3.96 8.61
CA GLN A 365 -14.41 -4.60 7.65
C GLN A 365 -13.72 -5.69 6.84
N PHE A 366 -12.49 -5.42 6.41
CA PHE A 366 -11.68 -6.41 5.69
C PHE A 366 -11.33 -7.61 6.58
N ALA A 367 -10.92 -7.37 7.83
CA ALA A 367 -10.65 -8.42 8.80
C ALA A 367 -11.90 -9.28 9.09
N ASN A 368 -13.06 -8.65 9.24
CA ASN A 368 -14.35 -9.34 9.42
C ASN A 368 -14.68 -10.23 8.21
N ALA A 369 -14.52 -9.72 7.00
CA ALA A 369 -14.79 -10.50 5.78
C ALA A 369 -13.85 -11.70 5.65
N LEU A 370 -12.56 -11.54 5.94
CA LEU A 370 -11.59 -12.64 5.95
C LEU A 370 -11.89 -13.66 7.06
N ALA A 371 -12.15 -13.21 8.28
CA ALA A 371 -12.47 -14.10 9.40
C ALA A 371 -13.74 -14.91 9.12
N SER A 372 -14.75 -14.30 8.49
CA SER A 372 -15.98 -14.98 8.07
C SER A 372 -15.74 -16.08 7.03
N SER A 373 -14.70 -15.96 6.21
CA SER A 373 -14.27 -17.01 5.27
C SER A 373 -13.47 -18.14 5.93
N GLY A 374 -13.24 -18.08 7.23
CA GLY A 374 -12.38 -19.04 7.96
C GLY A 374 -10.88 -18.79 7.78
N THR A 375 -10.48 -17.68 7.19
CA THR A 375 -9.07 -17.30 7.02
C THR A 375 -8.47 -16.82 8.33
N PRO A 376 -7.30 -17.30 8.76
CA PRO A 376 -6.64 -16.76 9.96
C PRO A 376 -6.23 -15.29 9.74
N VAL A 377 -6.68 -14.43 10.62
CA VAL A 377 -6.36 -13.00 10.64
C VAL A 377 -5.79 -12.65 12.00
N TRP A 378 -4.74 -11.86 12.05
CA TRP A 378 -4.22 -11.24 13.26
C TRP A 378 -4.33 -9.73 13.11
N MET A 379 -4.98 -9.09 14.07
CA MET A 379 -5.20 -7.65 14.04
C MET A 379 -4.38 -6.94 15.11
N TYR A 380 -3.77 -5.80 14.77
CA TYR A 380 -3.09 -4.93 15.71
C TYR A 380 -3.61 -3.49 15.66
N ARG A 381 -3.38 -2.77 16.76
CA ARG A 381 -3.48 -1.32 16.86
C ARG A 381 -2.22 -0.78 17.52
N LEU A 382 -1.46 0.06 16.82
CA LEU A 382 -0.31 0.75 17.39
C LEU A 382 -0.78 1.99 18.13
N ARG A 383 -0.50 2.04 19.45
CA ARG A 383 -0.83 3.17 20.33
C ARG A 383 0.40 3.98 20.72
N SER A 384 1.53 3.34 20.93
CA SER A 384 2.78 4.03 21.23
C SER A 384 3.29 4.76 20.00
N GLY A 385 3.53 6.06 20.13
CA GLY A 385 3.92 6.91 19.01
C GLY A 385 5.01 7.91 19.37
N GLY A 386 5.45 8.67 18.38
CA GLY A 386 6.40 9.78 18.51
C GLY A 386 5.72 11.09 18.96
N VAL A 387 6.33 12.22 18.62
CA VAL A 387 5.83 13.56 18.97
C VAL A 387 4.43 13.84 18.43
N LEU A 388 4.09 13.28 17.27
CA LEU A 388 2.77 13.38 16.65
C LEU A 388 1.84 12.20 17.00
N GLY A 389 2.14 11.45 18.06
CA GLY A 389 1.43 10.23 18.40
C GLY A 389 1.81 9.06 17.48
N ALA A 390 0.99 8.01 17.50
CA ALA A 390 1.09 6.87 16.58
C ALA A 390 0.48 7.25 15.23
N THR A 391 1.14 8.15 14.51
CA THR A 391 0.65 8.71 13.27
C THR A 391 0.88 7.77 12.07
N HIS A 392 0.31 8.10 10.91
CA HIS A 392 0.41 7.29 9.70
C HIS A 392 1.85 6.96 9.30
N GLY A 393 2.13 5.68 9.07
CA GLY A 393 3.45 5.19 8.68
C GLY A 393 4.44 4.97 9.84
N TYR A 394 4.07 5.32 11.08
CA TYR A 394 4.98 5.19 12.23
C TYR A 394 5.37 3.73 12.50
N GLU A 395 4.46 2.78 12.37
CA GLU A 395 4.73 1.35 12.54
C GLU A 395 5.75 0.83 11.53
N SER A 396 5.69 1.30 10.29
CA SER A 396 6.66 0.94 9.25
C SER A 396 8.06 1.38 9.65
N SER A 397 8.20 2.58 10.20
CA SER A 397 9.47 3.09 10.71
C SER A 397 10.01 2.23 11.85
N LEU A 398 9.16 1.83 12.79
CA LEU A 398 9.57 0.94 13.89
C LEU A 398 10.08 -0.42 13.38
N ILE A 399 9.37 -1.04 12.43
CA ILE A 399 9.71 -2.37 11.91
C ILE A 399 10.97 -2.33 11.04
N HIS A 400 11.10 -1.34 10.16
CA HIS A 400 12.21 -1.25 9.23
C HIS A 400 13.49 -0.72 9.87
N PHE A 401 13.40 0.23 10.80
CA PHE A 401 14.54 0.97 11.32
C PHE A 401 14.95 0.60 12.76
N ALA A 402 14.23 -0.31 13.44
CA ALA A 402 14.60 -0.75 14.78
C ALA A 402 16.05 -1.26 14.83
N ASN A 403 16.90 -0.61 15.61
CA ASN A 403 18.34 -0.87 15.76
C ASN A 403 19.21 -0.59 14.51
N SER A 404 18.71 0.12 13.49
CA SER A 404 19.59 0.59 12.44
C SER A 404 20.44 1.75 12.97
N SER A 405 21.67 1.88 12.46
CA SER A 405 22.50 3.07 12.66
C SER A 405 21.97 4.28 11.83
N HIS A 406 20.84 4.10 11.17
CA HIS A 406 20.19 5.14 10.40
C HIS A 406 19.06 5.73 11.23
N PRO A 407 18.95 7.06 11.28
CA PRO A 407 17.90 7.73 12.03
C PRO A 407 16.52 7.37 11.47
N VAL A 408 15.52 7.30 12.35
CA VAL A 408 14.11 7.31 11.94
C VAL A 408 13.89 8.54 11.07
N PRO A 409 13.10 8.45 9.99
CA PRO A 409 12.84 9.60 9.13
C PRO A 409 12.46 10.85 9.93
N VAL A 410 13.06 11.99 9.60
CA VAL A 410 12.96 13.28 10.34
C VAL A 410 11.52 13.73 10.60
N HIS A 411 10.59 13.34 9.71
CA HIS A 411 9.17 13.67 9.85
C HIS A 411 8.44 12.90 10.96
N LEU A 412 9.08 11.92 11.59
CA LEU A 412 8.48 11.11 12.65
C LEU A 412 9.00 11.45 14.05
N THR A 413 10.06 12.27 14.17
CA THR A 413 10.60 12.74 15.43
C THR A 413 11.11 14.17 15.27
N ASN A 414 10.98 15.01 16.29
CA ASN A 414 11.61 16.34 16.29
C ASN A 414 13.14 16.24 16.41
N ASP A 415 13.66 15.09 16.85
CA ASP A 415 15.05 14.74 16.85
C ASP A 415 15.24 13.40 16.13
N PRO A 416 15.78 13.42 14.88
CA PRO A 416 15.97 12.20 14.09
C PRO A 416 16.94 11.20 14.71
N HIS A 417 17.61 11.56 15.79
CA HIS A 417 18.62 10.72 16.45
C HIS A 417 18.13 10.08 17.75
N THR A 418 16.95 10.45 18.27
CA THR A 418 16.46 9.95 19.55
C THR A 418 15.09 9.30 19.43
N ILE A 419 15.08 7.95 19.36
CA ILE A 419 13.88 7.17 19.69
C ILE A 419 13.94 6.87 21.20
N PRO A 420 12.87 7.12 21.95
CA PRO A 420 12.81 6.72 23.37
C PRO A 420 13.13 5.24 23.57
N THR A 421 13.79 4.89 24.64
CA THR A 421 14.26 3.51 24.90
C THR A 421 13.12 2.48 24.84
N GLU A 422 11.95 2.84 25.36
CA GLU A 422 10.74 2.01 25.32
C GLU A 422 10.23 1.76 23.91
N GLN A 423 10.48 2.65 22.98
CA GLN A 423 10.11 2.47 21.56
C GLN A 423 11.08 1.54 20.83
N TYR A 424 12.36 1.52 21.21
CA TYR A 424 13.30 0.53 20.68
C TYR A 424 12.92 -0.89 21.08
N GLU A 425 12.47 -1.09 22.31
CA GLU A 425 11.99 -2.39 22.77
C GLU A 425 10.74 -2.82 22.01
N LEU A 426 9.74 -1.95 21.92
CA LEU A 426 8.53 -2.18 21.13
C LEU A 426 8.88 -2.51 19.67
N ALA A 427 9.74 -1.72 19.04
CA ALA A 427 10.17 -1.94 17.66
C ALA A 427 10.82 -3.32 17.45
N ARG A 428 11.68 -3.75 18.39
CA ARG A 428 12.29 -5.11 18.36
C ARG A 428 11.23 -6.20 18.49
N ASN A 429 10.28 -6.01 19.40
CA ASN A 429 9.23 -6.97 19.67
C ASN A 429 8.28 -7.09 18.48
N MET A 430 7.88 -5.96 17.88
CA MET A 430 7.11 -5.92 16.64
C MET A 430 7.85 -6.64 15.52
N ARG A 431 9.11 -6.24 15.24
CA ARG A 431 9.91 -6.85 14.17
C ARG A 431 10.02 -8.37 14.37
N LYS A 432 10.25 -8.85 15.58
CA LYS A 432 10.32 -10.29 15.89
C LYS A 432 9.01 -10.99 15.53
N SER A 433 7.87 -10.42 15.89
CA SER A 433 6.56 -10.98 15.57
C SER A 433 6.27 -10.95 14.05
N TRP A 434 6.63 -9.87 13.34
CA TRP A 434 6.52 -9.80 11.89
C TRP A 434 7.38 -10.86 11.20
N LEU A 435 8.64 -11.02 11.62
CA LEU A 435 9.54 -12.06 11.09
C LEU A 435 9.03 -13.48 11.38
N THR A 436 8.47 -13.71 12.56
CA THR A 436 7.85 -14.98 12.91
C THR A 436 6.66 -15.27 12.00
N TYR A 437 5.83 -14.25 11.75
CA TYR A 437 4.72 -14.36 10.80
C TYR A 437 5.20 -14.63 9.36
N ILE A 438 6.21 -13.92 8.86
CA ILE A 438 6.79 -14.13 7.52
C ILE A 438 7.31 -15.56 7.38
N ARG A 439 7.91 -16.13 8.42
CA ARG A 439 8.47 -17.49 8.38
C ARG A 439 7.42 -18.59 8.52
N HIS A 440 6.44 -18.38 9.41
CA HIS A 440 5.56 -19.46 9.91
C HIS A 440 4.07 -19.20 9.68
N GLY A 441 3.65 -18.00 9.26
CA GLY A 441 2.23 -17.64 9.08
C GLY A 441 1.47 -17.40 10.39
N ASN A 442 2.18 -17.23 11.51
CA ASN A 442 1.65 -16.93 12.83
C ASN A 442 2.60 -15.94 13.52
N PRO A 443 2.12 -14.78 14.03
CA PRO A 443 2.99 -13.76 14.64
C PRO A 443 3.44 -14.08 16.06
N ASN A 444 2.91 -15.15 16.68
CA ASN A 444 3.20 -15.48 18.06
C ASN A 444 4.69 -15.80 18.28
N SER A 445 5.29 -15.10 19.21
CA SER A 445 6.68 -15.22 19.64
C SER A 445 6.76 -14.95 21.15
N ASP A 446 7.95 -15.13 21.74
CA ASP A 446 8.20 -14.78 23.13
C ASP A 446 8.35 -13.26 23.39
N ALA A 447 8.24 -12.43 22.33
CA ALA A 447 8.45 -10.98 22.42
C ALA A 447 7.17 -10.21 22.77
N LEU A 448 6.01 -10.73 22.44
CA LEU A 448 4.70 -10.12 22.70
C LEU A 448 3.81 -11.12 23.45
N PRO A 449 2.76 -10.67 24.14
CA PRO A 449 1.74 -11.57 24.69
C PRO A 449 1.19 -12.51 23.61
N VAL A 450 0.61 -13.64 24.03
CA VAL A 450 -0.06 -14.55 23.10
C VAL A 450 -1.10 -13.78 22.30
N TRP A 451 -0.93 -13.76 20.99
CA TRP A 451 -1.73 -13.01 20.06
C TRP A 451 -2.77 -13.95 19.40
N PRO A 452 -4.02 -13.93 19.83
CA PRO A 452 -5.08 -14.76 19.24
C PRO A 452 -5.42 -14.29 17.81
N THR A 453 -6.00 -15.17 17.02
CA THR A 453 -6.60 -14.78 15.76
C THR A 453 -7.79 -13.86 16.00
N TYR A 454 -7.98 -12.88 15.13
CA TYR A 454 -9.14 -12.03 15.08
C TYR A 454 -10.39 -12.87 14.77
N ASN A 455 -11.41 -12.75 15.62
CA ASN A 455 -12.62 -13.57 15.58
C ASN A 455 -13.84 -12.71 15.97
N ASN A 456 -14.94 -13.35 16.32
CA ASN A 456 -16.16 -12.67 16.77
C ASN A 456 -15.97 -11.79 18.03
N GLU A 457 -14.91 -12.04 18.81
CA GLU A 457 -14.52 -11.23 19.97
C GLU A 457 -13.66 -10.03 19.59
N CYS A 458 -13.40 -9.82 18.29
CA CYS A 458 -12.58 -8.72 17.76
C CYS A 458 -11.22 -8.57 18.47
N SER A 459 -10.59 -9.71 18.81
CA SER A 459 -9.32 -9.75 19.54
C SER A 459 -8.21 -9.01 18.78
N THR A 460 -7.67 -7.97 19.39
CA THR A 460 -6.69 -7.07 18.77
C THR A 460 -5.47 -6.91 19.67
N MET A 461 -4.27 -7.07 19.12
CA MET A 461 -3.02 -6.76 19.80
C MET A 461 -2.83 -5.26 19.85
N VAL A 462 -2.87 -4.67 21.05
CA VAL A 462 -2.52 -3.28 21.26
C VAL A 462 -1.00 -3.20 21.47
N LEU A 463 -0.33 -2.58 20.52
CA LEU A 463 1.12 -2.36 20.53
C LEU A 463 1.41 -1.03 21.23
N ASP A 464 1.87 -1.11 22.46
CA ASP A 464 2.14 0.02 23.33
C ASP A 464 3.43 -0.21 24.10
N LYS A 465 3.83 0.72 25.00
CA LYS A 465 4.96 0.55 25.94
C LYS A 465 4.92 -0.81 26.64
N VAL A 466 3.74 -1.23 27.06
CA VAL A 466 3.42 -2.58 27.49
C VAL A 466 2.31 -3.08 26.60
N SER A 467 2.64 -3.95 25.69
CA SER A 467 1.66 -4.49 24.73
C SER A 467 0.72 -5.49 25.41
N TYR A 468 -0.53 -5.53 24.97
CA TYR A 468 -1.57 -6.42 25.50
C TYR A 468 -2.62 -6.77 24.44
N VAL A 469 -3.36 -7.85 24.66
CA VAL A 469 -4.51 -8.18 23.84
C VAL A 469 -5.76 -7.52 24.41
N GLN A 470 -6.49 -6.82 23.58
CA GLN A 470 -7.81 -6.29 23.88
C GLN A 470 -8.86 -7.13 23.18
N GLU A 471 -9.72 -7.79 23.93
CA GLU A 471 -10.93 -8.43 23.44
C GLU A 471 -12.05 -7.40 23.33
N ASN A 472 -12.99 -7.64 22.41
CA ASN A 472 -14.11 -6.73 22.14
C ASN A 472 -13.65 -5.29 21.91
N MET A 473 -12.59 -5.14 21.09
CA MET A 473 -12.07 -3.83 20.75
C MET A 473 -13.22 -2.92 20.37
N PRO A 474 -13.38 -1.74 21.01
CA PRO A 474 -14.45 -0.82 20.67
C PRO A 474 -14.48 -0.56 19.18
N GLN A 475 -15.61 -0.84 18.57
CA GLN A 475 -15.82 -0.51 17.18
C GLN A 475 -16.01 1.01 17.08
N PRO A 476 -15.51 1.67 16.03
CA PRO A 476 -15.77 3.09 15.80
C PRO A 476 -17.25 3.41 15.95
N ALA A 477 -17.57 4.53 16.61
CA ALA A 477 -18.96 4.93 16.81
C ALA A 477 -19.66 5.03 15.47
N GLY A 478 -20.77 4.33 15.31
CA GLY A 478 -21.52 4.33 14.06
C GLY A 478 -21.13 3.24 13.06
N ILE A 479 -20.37 2.20 13.41
CA ILE A 479 -20.27 1.02 12.52
C ILE A 479 -21.64 0.50 12.11
N GLY A 480 -22.67 0.59 12.97
CA GLY A 480 -24.05 0.31 12.58
C GLY A 480 -24.63 1.30 11.54
N VAL A 481 -24.24 2.56 11.60
CA VAL A 481 -24.55 3.61 10.60
C VAL A 481 -23.60 3.49 9.42
N HIS A 482 -22.38 3.08 9.66
CA HIS A 482 -21.31 2.91 8.68
C HIS A 482 -21.50 1.72 7.72
N HIS A 483 -22.31 0.73 8.02
CA HIS A 483 -22.76 -0.22 7.00
C HIS A 483 -23.42 0.48 5.80
N GLN A 484 -23.98 1.68 6.00
CA GLN A 484 -24.51 2.50 4.90
C GLN A 484 -23.42 3.35 4.21
N VAL A 485 -22.41 3.83 4.94
CA VAL A 485 -21.33 4.68 4.39
C VAL A 485 -20.41 3.89 3.45
N TRP A 486 -20.09 2.64 3.80
CA TRP A 486 -19.24 1.76 3.01
C TRP A 486 -19.99 0.95 1.96
N ARG A 487 -21.30 1.10 1.85
CA ARG A 487 -22.12 0.63 0.72
C ARG A 487 -21.68 1.21 -0.64
N ILE A 488 -20.76 2.16 -0.69
CA ILE A 488 -20.17 2.60 -1.97
C ILE A 488 -19.42 1.45 -2.66
N LEU A 489 -18.83 0.54 -1.89
CA LEU A 489 -18.14 -0.64 -2.44
C LEU A 489 -19.11 -1.80 -2.71
N ASP A 490 -20.24 -1.82 -2.04
CA ASP A 490 -21.34 -2.75 -2.27
C ASP A 490 -22.52 -2.04 -3.00
N ALA A 491 -22.19 -1.22 -4.00
CA ALA A 491 -23.16 -0.43 -4.74
C ALA A 491 -24.19 -1.32 -5.49
N ASP A 492 -25.12 -1.87 -4.70
CA ASP A 492 -26.40 -2.40 -5.17
C ASP A 492 -27.49 -1.95 -4.20
N ASP A 493 -27.95 -0.75 -4.43
CA ASP A 493 -29.33 -0.30 -4.25
C ASP A 493 -29.61 0.83 -5.26
#